data_dac6b744b7d3acd36718cc9d353f31dc
#
_entry.id   dac6b744b7d3acd36718cc9d353f31dc
#
_cell.length_a   1.000
_cell.length_b   1.000
_cell.length_c   1.000
_cell.angle_alpha   90.00
_cell.angle_beta   90.00
_cell.angle_gamma   90.00
#
_symmetry.space_group_name_H-M   'P 1'
#
loop_
_entity.id
_entity.type
_entity.pdbx_description
1 polymer ?
#
loop_
_entity_poly.entity_id
_entity_poly.type
_entity_poly.pdbx_seq_one_letter_code
_entity_poly.pdbx_strand_id
1 'polypeptide(L)'
;MKPPFQAILLLLSTPFVIPAILSVVLPDDAAAYDRLAGRMDASRSEVIAKHGMVCAAQPLAVQIGIDILKAGGSAVDAAIAVNAALGLMEPVACGIGGDLFAIVWDAKTQRLYGLNASGRAPHLLTLEEVKKQGIERIPYTGVLPQTVPGCVDGWFELHKRFGKLPISEVLAPAIRYAEEGFPVTEVIAHYWALGGERLKDEPNFAKTYLPRGRAPRKGEVFRNSDLAKTYRLLVQGGRDAFYKGTIAETIDAFMQRIGGYLRLKDLEDHTSTWVEPVSTTYRGFRIWELPPNGQGIAALQILNILEGYDLAKLGHNSAESLHRMIEAKKLAFEDRARYYADPDFVTMPVEELISKEYAARRRKLIDTDRALRDIPASDLPLETGETTYLAVADGERNFVSLIQSNYAGFGSGPVPDGLGFCLQDRGALFNLDPAHPNSLEPHKRPFHTIIPAMVTREGRPIFAFGVMGGAMQPQGHVQILCNIIDFRMNIQEAGDAPRFRHMGSSQPTGEIMKNGGRVAVEAGFDPEVVRALVAKGHSVVKMSGGFGGYQGIWWDPEPDILIGASEARKDGCAMGY
;
A
#
# COMPACT_ATOMS: atom_id res chain seq x y z
N MET A 1 12.85 -94.30 45.96
CA MET A 1 12.38 -93.65 44.69
C MET A 1 11.02 -93.03 45.03
N LYS A 2 10.94 -91.74 44.95
CA LYS A 2 9.79 -90.94 45.46
C LYS A 2 8.80 -90.71 44.25
N PRO A 3 7.48 -90.69 44.54
CA PRO A 3 6.45 -90.31 43.51
C PRO A 3 6.25 -88.79 43.47
N PRO A 4 5.64 -88.27 42.41
CA PRO A 4 5.52 -86.83 42.21
C PRO A 4 4.31 -86.21 42.86
N PHE A 5 4.48 -84.98 43.27
CA PHE A 5 3.42 -84.10 43.76
C PHE A 5 2.46 -83.59 42.63
N GLN A 6 1.17 -83.81 42.85
CA GLN A 6 0.11 -83.12 42.08
C GLN A 6 -0.11 -81.74 42.67
N ALA A 7 0.01 -80.70 41.82
CA ALA A 7 -0.36 -79.34 42.15
C ALA A 7 -1.79 -79.08 41.61
N ILE A 8 -2.68 -78.75 42.51
CA ILE A 8 -4.06 -78.32 42.20
C ILE A 8 -4.03 -76.85 41.80
N LEU A 9 -4.44 -76.60 40.58
CA LEU A 9 -4.57 -75.24 40.02
C LEU A 9 -5.94 -74.69 40.40
N LEU A 10 -6.02 -73.76 41.36
CA LEU A 10 -7.24 -72.95 41.59
C LEU A 10 -7.32 -71.83 40.57
N LEU A 11 -8.29 -71.94 39.67
CA LEU A 11 -8.65 -70.84 38.75
C LEU A 11 -9.49 -69.81 39.52
N LEU A 12 -8.84 -68.68 39.89
CA LEU A 12 -9.54 -67.50 40.32
C LEU A 12 -9.94 -66.68 39.08
N SER A 13 -11.22 -66.68 38.76
CA SER A 13 -11.85 -65.83 37.74
C SER A 13 -12.01 -64.41 38.28
N THR A 14 -11.10 -63.50 37.93
CA THR A 14 -11.30 -62.07 38.11
C THR A 14 -12.07 -61.53 36.91
N PRO A 15 -13.15 -60.76 37.10
CA PRO A 15 -13.83 -60.12 35.99
C PRO A 15 -12.96 -58.99 35.44
N PHE A 16 -12.54 -59.09 34.19
CA PHE A 16 -11.93 -57.97 33.44
C PHE A 16 -13.02 -56.88 33.27
N VAL A 17 -12.94 -55.82 34.05
CA VAL A 17 -13.64 -54.58 33.80
C VAL A 17 -12.90 -53.89 32.67
N ILE A 18 -13.43 -53.97 31.46
CA ILE A 18 -13.00 -53.14 30.32
C ILE A 18 -13.46 -51.71 30.66
N PRO A 19 -12.54 -50.74 30.84
CA PRO A 19 -12.97 -49.36 30.97
C PRO A 19 -13.68 -48.99 29.65
N ALA A 20 -14.97 -48.66 29.71
CA ALA A 20 -15.65 -48.01 28.61
C ALA A 20 -14.90 -46.72 28.32
N ILE A 21 -14.17 -46.72 27.22
CA ILE A 21 -13.62 -45.48 26.65
C ILE A 21 -14.84 -44.67 26.22
N LEU A 22 -15.19 -43.69 27.05
CA LEU A 22 -16.17 -42.69 26.71
C LEU A 22 -15.56 -41.92 25.54
N SER A 23 -15.86 -42.27 24.31
CA SER A 23 -15.58 -41.45 23.15
C SER A 23 -16.36 -40.17 23.33
N VAL A 24 -15.71 -39.15 23.87
CA VAL A 24 -16.19 -37.77 23.81
C VAL A 24 -16.24 -37.45 22.32
N VAL A 25 -17.40 -37.51 21.72
CA VAL A 25 -17.67 -36.96 20.40
C VAL A 25 -17.52 -35.44 20.58
N LEU A 26 -16.35 -34.92 20.29
CA LEU A 26 -16.17 -33.48 20.15
C LEU A 26 -17.06 -33.05 18.95
N PRO A 27 -17.75 -31.92 19.04
CA PRO A 27 -18.43 -31.37 17.88
C PRO A 27 -17.45 -31.25 16.71
N ASP A 28 -17.89 -31.45 15.49
CA ASP A 28 -17.07 -31.35 14.27
C ASP A 28 -16.31 -30.01 14.12
N ASP A 29 -16.66 -29.00 14.91
CA ASP A 29 -16.01 -27.68 14.97
C ASP A 29 -14.87 -27.59 15.99
N ALA A 30 -14.52 -28.65 16.71
CA ALA A 30 -13.43 -28.66 17.69
C ALA A 30 -12.09 -29.02 17.03
N ALA A 31 -11.68 -28.26 16.03
CA ALA A 31 -10.30 -28.34 15.57
C ALA A 31 -9.35 -27.92 16.70
N ALA A 32 -8.28 -28.72 16.93
CA ALA A 32 -7.25 -28.37 17.91
C ALA A 32 -6.34 -27.28 17.32
N TYR A 33 -6.19 -26.18 18.05
CA TYR A 33 -5.30 -25.08 17.69
C TYR A 33 -4.30 -24.80 18.82
N ASP A 34 -3.08 -24.38 18.45
CA ASP A 34 -2.08 -23.99 19.42
C ASP A 34 -2.27 -22.55 19.94
N ARG A 35 -3.00 -21.69 19.21
CA ARG A 35 -3.35 -20.36 19.71
C ARG A 35 -4.44 -20.43 20.77
N LEU A 36 -4.16 -19.85 21.93
CA LEU A 36 -5.07 -19.86 23.08
C LEU A 36 -6.02 -18.64 23.11
N ALA A 37 -5.78 -17.62 22.31
CA ALA A 37 -6.55 -16.39 22.26
C ALA A 37 -6.52 -15.78 20.85
N GLY A 38 -7.57 -14.99 20.51
CA GLY A 38 -7.74 -14.37 19.21
C GLY A 38 -8.20 -15.34 18.12
N ARG A 39 -8.21 -14.87 16.87
CA ARG A 39 -8.59 -15.72 15.73
C ARG A 39 -7.50 -16.74 15.42
N MET A 40 -7.91 -17.94 15.10
CA MET A 40 -7.01 -19.07 14.86
C MET A 40 -6.24 -18.95 13.54
N ASP A 41 -6.78 -18.18 12.57
CA ASP A 41 -6.19 -17.90 11.27
C ASP A 41 -5.21 -16.71 11.26
N ALA A 42 -5.04 -16.00 12.38
CA ALA A 42 -4.07 -14.92 12.49
C ALA A 42 -2.63 -15.44 12.48
N SER A 43 -1.76 -14.81 11.68
CA SER A 43 -0.36 -15.23 11.51
C SER A 43 0.49 -15.04 12.77
N ARG A 44 0.11 -14.10 13.65
CA ARG A 44 0.79 -13.74 14.90
C ARG A 44 -0.11 -12.91 15.81
N SER A 45 0.36 -12.64 17.03
CA SER A 45 -0.22 -11.62 17.91
C SER A 45 0.21 -10.22 17.48
N GLU A 46 -0.55 -9.21 17.87
CA GLU A 46 -0.18 -7.80 17.76
C GLU A 46 1.14 -7.53 18.50
N VAL A 47 1.90 -6.54 18.01
CA VAL A 47 3.11 -6.05 18.71
C VAL A 47 2.70 -4.88 19.59
N ILE A 48 2.99 -4.98 20.89
CA ILE A 48 2.62 -3.95 21.88
C ILE A 48 3.88 -3.26 22.39
N ALA A 49 3.88 -1.93 22.44
CA ALA A 49 4.99 -1.12 22.93
C ALA A 49 4.50 0.19 23.56
N LYS A 50 5.39 0.84 24.33
CA LYS A 50 5.03 2.05 25.07
C LYS A 50 5.63 3.32 24.50
N HIS A 51 6.85 3.28 23.98
CA HIS A 51 7.65 4.48 23.69
C HIS A 51 7.71 4.84 22.21
N GLY A 52 7.57 3.85 21.34
CA GLY A 52 7.60 4.08 19.89
C GLY A 52 7.23 2.82 19.12
N MET A 53 6.70 2.98 17.90
CA MET A 53 6.29 1.90 17.02
C MET A 53 6.61 2.24 15.56
N VAL A 54 7.12 1.27 14.83
CA VAL A 54 7.37 1.35 13.38
C VAL A 54 6.80 0.11 12.71
N CYS A 55 6.03 0.30 11.65
CA CYS A 55 5.50 -0.77 10.80
C CYS A 55 5.83 -0.46 9.34
N ALA A 56 6.50 -1.37 8.65
CA ALA A 56 6.87 -1.22 7.24
C ALA A 56 7.06 -2.57 6.54
N ALA A 57 7.22 -2.55 5.22
CA ALA A 57 7.26 -3.73 4.37
C ALA A 57 8.58 -4.54 4.45
N GLN A 58 9.60 -4.09 5.25
CA GLN A 58 10.90 -4.75 5.31
C GLN A 58 11.52 -4.61 6.72
N PRO A 59 11.96 -5.73 7.38
CA PRO A 59 12.39 -5.73 8.78
C PRO A 59 13.60 -4.84 9.07
N LEU A 60 14.63 -4.80 8.19
CA LEU A 60 15.80 -3.94 8.39
C LEU A 60 15.45 -2.46 8.33
N ALA A 61 14.50 -2.08 7.47
CA ALA A 61 14.00 -0.71 7.42
C ALA A 61 13.23 -0.35 8.71
N VAL A 62 12.44 -1.29 9.26
CA VAL A 62 11.76 -1.11 10.54
C VAL A 62 12.76 -0.92 11.67
N GLN A 63 13.83 -1.73 11.71
CA GLN A 63 14.90 -1.59 12.70
C GLN A 63 15.56 -0.20 12.63
N ILE A 64 15.84 0.31 11.42
CA ILE A 64 16.36 1.67 11.23
C ILE A 64 15.42 2.71 11.86
N GLY A 65 14.11 2.60 11.61
CA GLY A 65 13.14 3.53 12.20
C GLY A 65 13.14 3.50 13.73
N ILE A 66 13.23 2.32 14.33
CA ILE A 66 13.35 2.15 15.80
C ILE A 66 14.64 2.79 16.32
N ASP A 67 15.76 2.62 15.63
CA ASP A 67 17.05 3.19 16.03
C ASP A 67 17.02 4.73 15.98
N ILE A 68 16.40 5.31 14.95
CA ILE A 68 16.18 6.77 14.84
C ILE A 68 15.30 7.28 15.98
N LEU A 69 14.19 6.60 16.31
CA LEU A 69 13.34 6.99 17.45
C LEU A 69 14.11 6.93 18.78
N LYS A 70 14.89 5.88 19.00
CA LYS A 70 15.73 5.73 20.20
C LYS A 70 16.86 6.77 20.30
N ALA A 71 17.35 7.26 19.16
CA ALA A 71 18.32 8.34 19.10
C ALA A 71 17.71 9.73 19.38
N GLY A 72 16.40 9.81 19.66
CA GLY A 72 15.68 11.06 19.94
C GLY A 72 15.05 11.71 18.71
N GLY A 73 15.03 11.03 17.58
CA GLY A 73 14.35 11.49 16.37
C GLY A 73 12.83 11.51 16.53
N SER A 74 12.17 12.36 15.76
CA SER A 74 10.71 12.42 15.66
C SER A 74 10.15 11.24 14.85
N ALA A 75 8.83 11.03 14.90
CA ALA A 75 8.15 10.09 14.01
C ALA A 75 8.44 10.38 12.52
N VAL A 76 8.63 11.65 12.16
CA VAL A 76 8.95 12.07 10.79
C VAL A 76 10.40 11.72 10.42
N ASP A 77 11.38 11.93 11.31
CA ASP A 77 12.77 11.52 11.06
C ASP A 77 12.85 10.02 10.82
N ALA A 78 12.19 9.24 11.67
CA ALA A 78 12.12 7.79 11.51
C ALA A 78 11.42 7.38 10.21
N ALA A 79 10.32 8.03 9.83
CA ALA A 79 9.60 7.75 8.58
C ALA A 79 10.46 8.03 7.33
N ILE A 80 11.22 9.12 7.32
CA ILE A 80 12.18 9.44 6.23
C ILE A 80 13.30 8.40 6.16
N ALA A 81 13.90 8.04 7.31
CA ALA A 81 14.97 7.05 7.36
C ALA A 81 14.49 5.67 6.87
N VAL A 82 13.30 5.23 7.29
CA VAL A 82 12.65 4.00 6.82
C VAL A 82 12.40 4.06 5.32
N ASN A 83 11.84 5.17 4.82
CA ASN A 83 11.53 5.32 3.40
C ASN A 83 12.81 5.35 2.54
N ALA A 84 13.87 6.02 2.98
CA ALA A 84 15.17 6.00 2.31
C ALA A 84 15.76 4.57 2.24
N ALA A 85 15.68 3.82 3.33
CA ALA A 85 16.11 2.43 3.36
C ALA A 85 15.26 1.54 2.44
N LEU A 86 13.93 1.73 2.40
CA LEU A 86 13.02 1.00 1.51
C LEU A 86 13.33 1.29 0.03
N GLY A 87 13.75 2.51 -0.34
CA GLY A 87 14.19 2.83 -1.70
C GLY A 87 15.38 1.97 -2.19
N LEU A 88 16.21 1.47 -1.26
CA LEU A 88 17.25 0.48 -1.52
C LEU A 88 16.73 -0.96 -1.42
N MET A 89 15.93 -1.27 -0.37
CA MET A 89 15.58 -2.64 0.02
C MET A 89 14.32 -3.17 -0.67
N GLU A 90 13.46 -2.28 -1.15
CA GLU A 90 12.25 -2.59 -1.92
C GLU A 90 12.18 -1.76 -3.23
N PRO A 91 13.25 -1.74 -4.07
CA PRO A 91 13.32 -0.87 -5.25
C PRO A 91 12.26 -1.22 -6.31
N VAL A 92 11.68 -2.41 -6.20
CA VAL A 92 10.53 -2.86 -7.02
C VAL A 92 9.26 -2.04 -6.78
N ALA A 93 9.15 -1.38 -5.62
CA ALA A 93 7.93 -0.68 -5.21
C ALA A 93 8.12 0.82 -5.08
N CYS A 94 9.32 1.26 -4.68
CA CYS A 94 9.59 2.63 -4.23
C CYS A 94 11.02 3.11 -4.54
N GLY A 95 11.30 4.37 -4.22
CA GLY A 95 12.63 4.99 -4.37
C GLY A 95 12.50 6.49 -4.63
N ILE A 96 13.63 7.21 -4.53
CA ILE A 96 13.67 8.69 -4.66
C ILE A 96 13.31 9.22 -6.04
N GLY A 97 13.18 8.34 -7.03
CA GLY A 97 12.65 8.69 -8.35
C GLY A 97 11.13 8.63 -8.45
N GLY A 98 10.42 8.39 -7.36
CA GLY A 98 8.97 8.30 -7.26
C GLY A 98 8.30 9.45 -6.51
N ASP A 99 7.02 9.25 -6.15
CA ASP A 99 6.18 10.20 -5.44
C ASP A 99 5.89 9.74 -4.01
N LEU A 100 5.57 10.70 -3.13
CA LEU A 100 5.27 10.49 -1.72
C LEU A 100 4.01 11.23 -1.31
N PHE A 101 3.12 10.55 -0.55
CA PHE A 101 2.02 11.19 0.17
C PHE A 101 2.14 10.88 1.67
N ALA A 102 1.79 11.83 2.52
CA ALA A 102 1.79 11.63 3.95
C ALA A 102 0.62 12.32 4.65
N ILE A 103 0.14 11.69 5.73
CA ILE A 103 -0.68 12.34 6.76
C ILE A 103 0.12 12.28 8.06
N VAL A 104 0.32 13.44 8.67
CA VAL A 104 1.01 13.60 9.95
C VAL A 104 0.05 14.12 10.98
N TRP A 105 -0.06 13.43 12.12
CA TRP A 105 -0.63 13.98 13.32
C TRP A 105 0.47 14.60 14.18
N ASP A 106 0.34 15.89 14.45
CA ASP A 106 1.22 16.60 15.37
C ASP A 106 0.55 16.71 16.75
N ALA A 107 1.08 15.99 17.72
CA ALA A 107 0.56 15.94 19.08
C ALA A 107 0.63 17.30 19.79
N LYS A 108 1.59 18.15 19.42
CA LYS A 108 1.76 19.50 20.00
C LYS A 108 0.62 20.43 19.58
N THR A 109 0.24 20.42 18.32
CA THR A 109 -0.83 21.26 17.77
C THR A 109 -2.19 20.60 17.79
N GLN A 110 -2.25 19.30 18.03
CA GLN A 110 -3.45 18.45 17.95
C GLN A 110 -4.16 18.57 16.60
N ARG A 111 -3.37 18.58 15.52
CA ARG A 111 -3.86 18.72 14.15
C ARG A 111 -3.26 17.68 13.21
N LEU A 112 -4.04 17.36 12.18
CA LEU A 112 -3.58 16.60 11.01
C LEU A 112 -3.03 17.56 9.96
N TYR A 113 -1.97 17.09 9.29
CA TYR A 113 -1.35 17.78 8.16
C TYR A 113 -1.21 16.79 7.02
N GLY A 114 -1.67 17.14 5.84
CA GLY A 114 -1.54 16.34 4.63
C GLY A 114 -0.45 16.89 3.73
N LEU A 115 0.40 16.02 3.19
CA LEU A 115 1.39 16.37 2.18
C LEU A 115 1.16 15.58 0.90
N ASN A 116 0.99 16.31 -0.21
CA ASN A 116 1.00 15.79 -1.57
C ASN A 116 2.33 16.15 -2.24
N ALA A 117 3.24 15.18 -2.29
CA ALA A 117 4.50 15.29 -3.00
C ALA A 117 4.46 14.44 -4.27
N SER A 118 3.46 14.65 -5.12
CA SER A 118 3.39 14.06 -6.45
C SER A 118 3.95 14.99 -7.52
N GLY A 119 4.64 14.40 -8.49
CA GLY A 119 5.25 15.12 -9.58
C GLY A 119 4.30 15.48 -10.70
N ARG A 120 4.73 16.44 -11.51
CA ARG A 120 4.00 16.95 -12.67
C ARG A 120 4.59 16.42 -13.98
N ALA A 121 3.78 16.40 -15.03
CA ALA A 121 4.22 16.10 -16.39
C ALA A 121 5.28 17.11 -16.84
N PRO A 122 6.27 16.68 -17.65
CA PRO A 122 7.23 17.60 -18.26
C PRO A 122 6.57 18.67 -19.12
N HIS A 123 7.13 19.88 -19.11
CA HIS A 123 6.65 20.99 -19.97
C HIS A 123 6.69 20.64 -21.46
N LEU A 124 7.63 19.80 -21.89
CA LEU A 124 7.77 19.37 -23.28
C LEU A 124 6.81 18.26 -23.70
N LEU A 125 6.17 17.58 -22.75
CA LEU A 125 5.26 16.46 -23.05
C LEU A 125 3.83 16.99 -23.21
N THR A 126 3.42 17.20 -24.45
CA THR A 126 2.06 17.63 -24.80
C THR A 126 1.23 16.50 -25.36
N LEU A 127 -0.10 16.64 -25.31
CA LEU A 127 -1.02 15.69 -25.92
C LEU A 127 -0.81 15.58 -27.45
N GLU A 128 -0.46 16.70 -28.10
CA GLU A 128 -0.14 16.75 -29.54
C GLU A 128 1.10 15.92 -29.85
N GLU A 129 2.16 16.04 -29.03
CA GLU A 129 3.39 15.28 -29.20
C GLU A 129 3.17 13.77 -29.08
N VAL A 130 2.38 13.35 -28.09
CA VAL A 130 2.03 11.93 -27.89
C VAL A 130 1.20 11.40 -29.08
N LYS A 131 0.22 12.19 -29.57
CA LYS A 131 -0.62 11.83 -30.74
C LYS A 131 0.18 11.75 -32.04
N LYS A 132 1.15 12.64 -32.27
CA LYS A 132 2.05 12.56 -33.44
C LYS A 132 2.81 11.24 -33.52
N GLN A 133 3.11 10.62 -32.37
CA GLN A 133 3.78 9.31 -32.30
C GLN A 133 2.81 8.13 -32.52
N GLY A 134 1.52 8.37 -32.77
CA GLY A 134 0.51 7.32 -32.94
C GLY A 134 0.18 6.56 -31.68
N ILE A 135 0.44 7.15 -30.50
CA ILE A 135 0.25 6.50 -29.22
C ILE A 135 -1.18 6.70 -28.75
N GLU A 136 -1.92 5.61 -28.56
CA GLU A 136 -3.28 5.58 -28.05
C GLU A 136 -3.35 5.54 -26.52
N ARG A 137 -2.26 5.07 -25.87
CA ARG A 137 -2.09 5.01 -24.44
C ARG A 137 -0.62 5.17 -24.06
N ILE A 138 -0.32 5.99 -23.05
CA ILE A 138 1.04 6.14 -22.54
C ILE A 138 1.52 4.80 -21.95
N PRO A 139 2.68 4.27 -22.38
CA PRO A 139 3.22 3.00 -21.88
C PRO A 139 3.70 3.14 -20.43
N TYR A 140 3.93 2.01 -19.76
CA TYR A 140 4.50 2.00 -18.41
C TYR A 140 6.04 1.99 -18.38
N THR A 141 6.70 1.88 -19.54
CA THR A 141 8.17 1.81 -19.63
C THR A 141 8.71 2.88 -20.57
N GLY A 142 10.01 3.17 -20.43
CA GLY A 142 10.69 4.15 -21.26
C GLY A 142 10.50 5.59 -20.76
N VAL A 143 10.54 6.54 -21.67
CA VAL A 143 10.62 7.98 -21.36
C VAL A 143 9.29 8.72 -21.25
N LEU A 144 8.25 8.20 -21.92
CA LEU A 144 6.94 8.88 -21.99
C LEU A 144 6.18 8.95 -20.66
N PRO A 145 6.17 7.88 -19.82
CA PRO A 145 5.40 7.90 -18.58
C PRO A 145 6.09 8.65 -17.44
N GLN A 146 7.26 9.19 -17.65
CA GLN A 146 8.01 9.86 -16.59
C GLN A 146 7.38 11.19 -16.21
N THR A 147 7.20 11.40 -14.91
CA THR A 147 6.87 12.68 -14.30
C THR A 147 7.99 13.09 -13.35
N VAL A 148 8.01 14.35 -12.92
CA VAL A 148 9.01 14.84 -11.97
C VAL A 148 8.95 14.01 -10.68
N PRO A 149 10.07 13.47 -10.16
CA PRO A 149 10.07 12.80 -8.88
C PRO A 149 9.74 13.75 -7.72
N GLY A 150 8.74 13.43 -6.90
CA GLY A 150 8.32 14.28 -5.79
C GLY A 150 8.84 13.85 -4.41
N CYS A 151 9.32 12.60 -4.28
CA CYS A 151 9.66 11.98 -3.00
C CYS A 151 10.68 12.80 -2.18
N VAL A 152 11.76 13.27 -2.80
CA VAL A 152 12.82 14.02 -2.11
C VAL A 152 12.30 15.36 -1.60
N ASP A 153 11.54 16.09 -2.38
CA ASP A 153 10.92 17.34 -1.94
C ASP A 153 9.97 17.09 -0.74
N GLY A 154 9.21 16.00 -0.80
CA GLY A 154 8.36 15.56 0.31
C GLY A 154 9.16 15.28 1.59
N TRP A 155 10.33 14.64 1.50
CA TRP A 155 11.21 14.43 2.66
C TRP A 155 11.64 15.74 3.29
N PHE A 156 12.11 16.70 2.49
CA PHE A 156 12.60 17.97 3.00
C PHE A 156 11.47 18.85 3.55
N GLU A 157 10.28 18.84 2.94
CA GLU A 157 9.10 19.54 3.48
C GLU A 157 8.63 18.94 4.82
N LEU A 158 8.59 17.61 4.95
CA LEU A 158 8.28 16.92 6.20
C LEU A 158 9.34 17.22 7.27
N HIS A 159 10.62 17.06 6.93
CA HIS A 159 11.74 17.28 7.85
C HIS A 159 11.82 18.73 8.34
N LYS A 160 11.66 19.71 7.45
CA LYS A 160 11.66 21.14 7.78
C LYS A 160 10.61 21.48 8.84
N ARG A 161 9.47 20.80 8.80
CA ARG A 161 8.33 21.12 9.68
C ARG A 161 8.34 20.31 10.97
N PHE A 162 8.75 19.05 10.95
CA PHE A 162 8.59 18.10 12.04
C PHE A 162 9.86 17.35 12.42
N GLY A 163 10.96 17.52 11.69
CA GLY A 163 12.24 16.86 11.98
C GLY A 163 12.88 17.40 13.26
N LYS A 164 13.58 16.53 13.98
CA LYS A 164 14.37 16.84 15.18
C LYS A 164 15.86 16.59 14.98
N LEU A 165 16.21 15.52 14.25
CA LEU A 165 17.61 15.15 13.97
C LEU A 165 18.11 15.82 12.67
N PRO A 166 19.42 16.07 12.55
CA PRO A 166 20.00 16.50 11.28
C PRO A 166 19.72 15.47 10.17
N ILE A 167 19.44 15.93 8.97
CA ILE A 167 19.17 15.04 7.81
C ILE A 167 20.34 14.06 7.54
N SER A 168 21.56 14.43 7.92
CA SER A 168 22.74 13.57 7.84
C SER A 168 22.63 12.34 8.73
N GLU A 169 22.05 12.46 9.92
CA GLU A 169 21.80 11.33 10.81
C GLU A 169 20.61 10.48 10.32
N VAL A 170 19.57 11.11 9.81
CA VAL A 170 18.38 10.46 9.26
C VAL A 170 18.73 9.58 8.06
N LEU A 171 19.59 10.04 7.15
CA LEU A 171 19.95 9.29 5.93
C LEU A 171 21.15 8.35 6.13
N ALA A 172 21.93 8.49 7.20
CA ALA A 172 23.14 7.69 7.43
C ALA A 172 22.93 6.18 7.38
N PRO A 173 21.85 5.59 7.97
CA PRO A 173 21.60 4.15 7.89
C PRO A 173 21.37 3.67 6.45
N ALA A 174 20.59 4.40 5.65
CA ALA A 174 20.32 4.06 4.26
C ALA A 174 21.59 4.13 3.40
N ILE A 175 22.44 5.15 3.61
CA ILE A 175 23.74 5.27 2.98
C ILE A 175 24.62 4.07 3.31
N ARG A 176 24.72 3.70 4.58
CA ARG A 176 25.53 2.56 5.04
C ARG A 176 25.08 1.25 4.37
N TYR A 177 23.77 0.95 4.38
CA TYR A 177 23.25 -0.26 3.74
C TYR A 177 23.43 -0.25 2.22
N ALA A 178 23.37 0.91 1.57
CA ALA A 178 23.63 1.01 0.13
C ALA A 178 25.09 0.69 -0.22
N GLU A 179 26.04 0.97 0.68
CA GLU A 179 27.47 0.67 0.50
C GLU A 179 27.85 -0.74 0.93
N GLU A 180 27.47 -1.12 2.15
CA GLU A 180 27.81 -2.42 2.71
C GLU A 180 26.97 -3.55 2.11
N GLY A 181 25.74 -3.22 1.70
CA GLY A 181 24.74 -4.13 1.15
C GLY A 181 23.76 -4.66 2.21
N PHE A 182 22.68 -5.23 1.73
CA PHE A 182 21.66 -5.89 2.54
C PHE A 182 21.27 -7.24 1.92
N PRO A 183 20.87 -8.25 2.71
CA PRO A 183 20.36 -9.51 2.19
C PRO A 183 18.94 -9.32 1.64
N VAL A 184 18.73 -9.68 0.38
CA VAL A 184 17.41 -9.58 -0.27
C VAL A 184 16.43 -10.58 0.32
N THR A 185 15.23 -10.13 0.68
CA THR A 185 14.19 -10.94 1.29
C THR A 185 13.36 -11.71 0.25
N GLU A 186 12.48 -12.60 0.72
CA GLU A 186 11.83 -13.61 -0.14
C GLU A 186 10.85 -13.00 -1.14
N VAL A 187 9.91 -12.18 -0.65
CA VAL A 187 8.87 -11.56 -1.49
C VAL A 187 9.50 -10.54 -2.44
N ILE A 188 10.47 -9.77 -1.95
CA ILE A 188 11.22 -8.80 -2.76
C ILE A 188 11.99 -9.49 -3.88
N ALA A 189 12.68 -10.62 -3.61
CA ALA A 189 13.39 -11.39 -4.64
C ALA A 189 12.46 -11.84 -5.77
N HIS A 190 11.22 -12.26 -5.43
CA HIS A 190 10.22 -12.67 -6.41
C HIS A 190 9.82 -11.51 -7.33
N TYR A 191 9.41 -10.38 -6.78
CA TYR A 191 9.01 -9.20 -7.57
C TYR A 191 10.18 -8.59 -8.34
N TRP A 192 11.40 -8.64 -7.77
CA TRP A 192 12.61 -8.18 -8.46
C TRP A 192 12.87 -9.00 -9.73
N ALA A 193 12.71 -10.32 -9.68
CA ALA A 193 12.87 -11.17 -10.85
C ALA A 193 11.87 -10.82 -11.96
N LEU A 194 10.60 -10.56 -11.61
CA LEU A 194 9.56 -10.15 -12.56
C LEU A 194 9.87 -8.78 -13.20
N GLY A 195 10.19 -7.78 -12.37
CA GLY A 195 10.56 -6.44 -12.84
C GLY A 195 11.87 -6.43 -13.62
N GLY A 196 12.85 -7.22 -13.17
CA GLY A 196 14.15 -7.37 -13.84
C GLY A 196 14.03 -7.90 -15.25
N GLU A 197 13.19 -8.90 -15.48
CA GLU A 197 12.96 -9.44 -16.83
C GLU A 197 12.26 -8.42 -17.74
N ARG A 198 11.31 -7.67 -17.21
CA ARG A 198 10.58 -6.64 -17.96
C ARG A 198 11.46 -5.46 -18.38
N LEU A 199 12.42 -5.07 -17.55
CA LEU A 199 13.15 -3.79 -17.68
C LEU A 199 14.64 -3.95 -18.05
N LYS A 200 15.12 -5.17 -18.26
CA LYS A 200 16.57 -5.46 -18.48
C LYS A 200 17.21 -4.67 -19.62
N ASP A 201 16.42 -4.32 -20.63
CA ASP A 201 16.88 -3.63 -21.83
C ASP A 201 16.77 -2.09 -21.70
N GLU A 202 16.16 -1.58 -20.61
CA GLU A 202 16.08 -0.15 -20.36
C GLU A 202 17.46 0.45 -19.99
N PRO A 203 17.76 1.71 -20.39
CA PRO A 203 19.04 2.33 -20.18
C PRO A 203 19.52 2.27 -18.73
N ASN A 204 20.72 1.70 -18.51
CA ASN A 204 21.40 1.50 -17.22
C ASN A 204 20.66 0.58 -16.21
N PHE A 205 19.45 0.08 -16.51
CA PHE A 205 18.70 -0.75 -15.56
C PHE A 205 19.47 -2.01 -15.16
N ALA A 206 19.91 -2.81 -16.14
CA ALA A 206 20.64 -4.06 -15.89
C ALA A 206 21.93 -3.80 -15.10
N LYS A 207 22.67 -2.73 -15.42
CA LYS A 207 23.89 -2.32 -14.69
C LYS A 207 23.61 -2.05 -13.21
N THR A 208 22.46 -1.44 -12.90
CA THR A 208 22.10 -1.04 -11.53
C THR A 208 21.48 -2.17 -10.73
N TYR A 209 20.52 -2.89 -11.32
CA TYR A 209 19.65 -3.81 -10.59
C TYR A 209 19.85 -5.30 -10.90
N LEU A 210 20.68 -5.63 -11.90
CA LEU A 210 20.98 -7.01 -12.29
C LEU A 210 22.50 -7.30 -12.20
N PRO A 211 23.12 -7.21 -11.01
CA PRO A 211 24.58 -7.17 -10.84
C PRO A 211 25.32 -8.44 -11.35
N ARG A 212 24.61 -9.53 -11.63
CA ARG A 212 25.15 -10.78 -12.20
C ARG A 212 24.42 -11.15 -13.50
N GLY A 213 23.93 -10.15 -14.24
CA GLY A 213 23.06 -10.36 -15.40
C GLY A 213 21.67 -10.90 -15.06
N ARG A 214 21.29 -10.93 -13.78
CA ARG A 214 19.99 -11.39 -13.27
C ARG A 214 19.62 -10.68 -11.97
N ALA A 215 18.34 -10.75 -11.59
CA ALA A 215 17.87 -10.33 -10.29
C ALA A 215 18.56 -11.08 -9.14
N PRO A 216 18.83 -10.43 -8.00
CA PRO A 216 19.33 -11.09 -6.81
C PRO A 216 18.30 -12.07 -6.25
N ARG A 217 18.78 -13.21 -5.74
CA ARG A 217 17.94 -14.23 -5.09
C ARG A 217 17.80 -13.93 -3.60
N LYS A 218 16.80 -14.54 -2.97
CA LYS A 218 16.64 -14.54 -1.50
C LYS A 218 17.97 -14.85 -0.80
N GLY A 219 18.37 -14.00 0.13
CA GLY A 219 19.59 -14.09 0.92
C GLY A 219 20.86 -13.59 0.23
N GLU A 220 20.84 -13.28 -1.07
CA GLU A 220 21.98 -12.65 -1.73
C GLU A 220 22.12 -11.19 -1.29
N VAL A 221 23.36 -10.75 -1.05
CA VAL A 221 23.65 -9.37 -0.66
C VAL A 221 23.67 -8.48 -1.89
N PHE A 222 22.79 -7.48 -1.89
CA PHE A 222 22.74 -6.43 -2.91
C PHE A 222 23.34 -5.13 -2.38
N ARG A 223 24.10 -4.42 -3.24
CA ARG A 223 24.70 -3.11 -2.99
C ARG A 223 24.32 -2.15 -4.09
N ASN A 224 24.22 -0.86 -3.73
CA ASN A 224 23.96 0.21 -4.69
C ASN A 224 24.79 1.44 -4.33
N SER A 225 26.08 1.40 -4.69
CA SER A 225 27.03 2.48 -4.39
C SER A 225 26.66 3.81 -5.05
N ASP A 226 25.96 3.78 -6.18
CA ASP A 226 25.52 5.00 -6.86
C ASP A 226 24.37 5.67 -6.08
N LEU A 227 23.44 4.88 -5.54
CA LEU A 227 22.40 5.41 -4.64
C LEU A 227 23.01 5.99 -3.35
N ALA A 228 24.03 5.34 -2.79
CA ALA A 228 24.76 5.88 -1.63
C ALA A 228 25.38 7.24 -1.91
N LYS A 229 26.01 7.42 -3.10
CA LYS A 229 26.54 8.73 -3.53
C LYS A 229 25.42 9.77 -3.66
N THR A 230 24.30 9.39 -4.25
CA THR A 230 23.14 10.27 -4.40
C THR A 230 22.60 10.73 -3.04
N TYR A 231 22.46 9.82 -2.06
CA TYR A 231 22.07 10.21 -0.70
C TYR A 231 23.09 11.12 -0.02
N ARG A 232 24.40 10.95 -0.26
CA ARG A 232 25.42 11.90 0.24
C ARG A 232 25.28 13.29 -0.38
N LEU A 233 24.96 13.39 -1.67
CA LEU A 233 24.67 14.68 -2.31
C LEU A 233 23.46 15.36 -1.65
N LEU A 234 22.41 14.60 -1.28
CA LEU A 234 21.26 15.14 -0.54
C LEU A 234 21.65 15.62 0.86
N VAL A 235 22.52 14.90 1.57
CA VAL A 235 23.04 15.32 2.88
C VAL A 235 23.83 16.64 2.76
N GLN A 236 24.62 16.80 1.71
CA GLN A 236 25.50 17.97 1.51
C GLN A 236 24.75 19.20 1.00
N GLY A 237 23.89 19.04 0.01
CA GLY A 237 23.22 20.14 -0.70
C GLY A 237 21.73 20.26 -0.47
N GLY A 238 21.16 19.41 0.42
CA GLY A 238 19.74 19.43 0.73
C GLY A 238 18.84 19.15 -0.49
N ARG A 239 17.64 19.68 -0.43
CA ARG A 239 16.65 19.59 -1.51
C ARG A 239 17.18 20.08 -2.86
N ASP A 240 17.91 21.19 -2.83
CA ASP A 240 18.39 21.83 -4.07
C ASP A 240 19.42 20.99 -4.82
N ALA A 241 20.15 20.08 -4.15
CA ALA A 241 21.01 19.10 -4.83
C ALA A 241 20.22 18.21 -5.81
N PHE A 242 18.96 17.88 -5.49
CA PHE A 242 18.11 17.05 -6.33
C PHE A 242 17.40 17.84 -7.45
N TYR A 243 16.92 19.06 -7.16
CA TYR A 243 16.04 19.78 -8.07
C TYR A 243 16.71 20.90 -8.86
N LYS A 244 17.90 21.35 -8.47
CA LYS A 244 18.63 22.46 -9.13
C LYS A 244 20.12 22.18 -9.33
N GLY A 245 20.69 21.23 -8.57
CA GLY A 245 22.12 20.92 -8.59
C GLY A 245 22.45 19.68 -9.42
N THR A 246 23.57 19.06 -9.06
CA THR A 246 24.19 17.97 -9.84
C THR A 246 23.26 16.80 -10.17
N ILE A 247 22.32 16.46 -9.28
CA ILE A 247 21.35 15.38 -9.56
C ILE A 247 20.42 15.81 -10.69
N ALA A 248 19.87 17.03 -10.62
CA ALA A 248 18.99 17.57 -11.67
C ALA A 248 19.70 17.68 -13.02
N GLU A 249 20.92 18.22 -13.03
CA GLU A 249 21.75 18.34 -14.23
C GLU A 249 22.04 16.96 -14.86
N THR A 250 22.31 15.95 -14.03
CA THR A 250 22.53 14.57 -14.49
C THR A 250 21.25 13.97 -15.09
N ILE A 251 20.08 14.18 -14.47
CA ILE A 251 18.79 13.72 -15.00
C ILE A 251 18.52 14.39 -16.35
N ASP A 252 18.68 15.71 -16.47
CA ASP A 252 18.44 16.47 -17.72
C ASP A 252 19.35 15.99 -18.85
N ALA A 253 20.66 15.90 -18.61
CA ALA A 253 21.63 15.42 -19.60
C ALA A 253 21.32 13.98 -20.05
N PHE A 254 20.96 13.11 -19.11
CA PHE A 254 20.56 11.74 -19.41
C PHE A 254 19.29 11.70 -20.25
N MET A 255 18.26 12.47 -19.90
CA MET A 255 17.01 12.54 -20.65
C MET A 255 17.20 13.06 -22.06
N GLN A 256 18.01 14.10 -22.25
CA GLN A 256 18.35 14.60 -23.58
C GLN A 256 19.00 13.50 -24.43
N ARG A 257 19.91 12.72 -23.86
CA ARG A 257 20.62 11.64 -24.57
C ARG A 257 19.71 10.49 -25.00
N ILE A 258 18.73 10.11 -24.17
CA ILE A 258 17.81 8.99 -24.46
C ILE A 258 16.49 9.42 -25.12
N GLY A 259 16.33 10.71 -25.47
CA GLY A 259 15.10 11.24 -26.09
C GLY A 259 13.94 11.42 -25.11
N GLY A 260 14.23 11.57 -23.82
CA GLY A 260 13.20 11.81 -22.79
C GLY A 260 12.70 13.26 -22.78
N TYR A 261 11.65 13.52 -22.01
CA TYR A 261 10.95 14.82 -21.97
C TYR A 261 11.28 15.66 -20.75
N LEU A 262 11.72 15.05 -19.62
CA LEU A 262 12.14 15.78 -18.42
C LEU A 262 13.34 16.65 -18.69
N ARG A 263 13.28 17.89 -18.21
CA ARG A 263 14.34 18.89 -18.33
C ARG A 263 14.67 19.50 -16.96
N LEU A 264 15.81 20.16 -16.85
CA LEU A 264 16.21 20.86 -15.62
C LEU A 264 15.11 21.80 -15.12
N LYS A 265 14.43 22.51 -16.02
CA LYS A 265 13.33 23.42 -15.68
C LYS A 265 12.15 22.72 -15.01
N ASP A 266 11.81 21.50 -15.41
CA ASP A 266 10.71 20.72 -14.79
C ASP A 266 11.04 20.37 -13.33
N LEU A 267 12.30 20.03 -13.08
CA LEU A 267 12.82 19.73 -11.74
C LEU A 267 12.86 21.00 -10.87
N GLU A 268 13.39 22.11 -11.39
CA GLU A 268 13.45 23.40 -10.68
C GLU A 268 12.08 23.92 -10.25
N ASP A 269 11.07 23.74 -11.09
CA ASP A 269 9.69 24.20 -10.85
C ASP A 269 8.92 23.30 -9.88
N HIS A 270 9.44 22.13 -9.55
CA HIS A 270 8.74 21.20 -8.67
C HIS A 270 8.61 21.72 -7.25
N THR A 271 7.40 21.60 -6.71
CA THR A 271 7.09 21.83 -5.29
C THR A 271 6.01 20.88 -4.82
N SER A 272 6.17 20.34 -3.62
CA SER A 272 5.10 19.63 -2.90
C SER A 272 4.04 20.60 -2.41
N THR A 273 2.83 20.09 -2.19
CA THR A 273 1.70 20.90 -1.72
C THR A 273 1.21 20.37 -0.37
N TRP A 274 1.19 21.24 0.63
CA TRP A 274 0.47 20.97 1.87
C TRP A 274 -1.03 21.08 1.61
N VAL A 275 -1.78 20.03 1.92
CA VAL A 275 -3.22 19.94 1.70
C VAL A 275 -3.93 19.64 3.02
N GLU A 276 -5.16 20.14 3.16
CA GLU A 276 -5.99 19.75 4.30
C GLU A 276 -6.57 18.35 4.03
N PRO A 277 -6.34 17.36 4.93
CA PRO A 277 -6.96 16.06 4.80
C PRO A 277 -8.49 16.15 4.82
N VAL A 278 -9.14 15.32 4.01
CA VAL A 278 -10.61 15.22 3.97
C VAL A 278 -11.08 13.99 4.73
N SER A 279 -12.31 14.00 5.23
CA SER A 279 -12.79 12.92 6.09
C SER A 279 -14.25 12.59 5.95
N THR A 280 -14.62 11.38 6.34
CA THR A 280 -15.98 11.01 6.67
C THR A 280 -16.06 10.32 8.03
N THR A 281 -17.25 10.25 8.60
CA THR A 281 -17.50 9.39 9.77
C THR A 281 -17.95 8.01 9.30
N TYR A 282 -17.57 6.98 10.02
CA TYR A 282 -18.06 5.63 9.84
C TYR A 282 -18.23 4.95 11.20
N ARG A 283 -19.48 4.67 11.60
CA ARG A 283 -19.84 4.03 12.89
C ARG A 283 -19.14 4.65 14.11
N GLY A 284 -19.06 6.00 14.16
CA GLY A 284 -18.47 6.76 15.26
C GLY A 284 -16.94 7.00 15.17
N PHE A 285 -16.28 6.44 14.17
CA PHE A 285 -14.89 6.74 13.84
C PHE A 285 -14.83 7.78 12.73
N ARG A 286 -13.82 8.66 12.75
CA ARG A 286 -13.55 9.61 11.65
C ARG A 286 -12.34 9.15 10.87
N ILE A 287 -12.56 8.85 9.60
CA ILE A 287 -11.55 8.35 8.68
C ILE A 287 -11.05 9.50 7.81
N TRP A 288 -9.74 9.67 7.75
CA TRP A 288 -9.06 10.74 7.04
C TRP A 288 -8.24 10.17 5.89
N GLU A 289 -8.36 10.85 4.75
CA GLU A 289 -7.62 10.59 3.52
C GLU A 289 -7.12 11.90 2.92
N LEU A 290 -6.24 11.86 1.92
CA LEU A 290 -5.90 13.05 1.16
C LEU A 290 -6.91 13.30 0.02
N PRO A 291 -7.16 14.58 -0.32
CA PRO A 291 -7.97 14.94 -1.48
C PRO A 291 -7.29 14.49 -2.79
N PRO A 292 -8.00 14.54 -3.96
CA PRO A 292 -7.38 14.35 -5.26
C PRO A 292 -6.21 15.34 -5.51
N ASN A 293 -5.27 15.01 -6.36
CA ASN A 293 -5.24 14.01 -7.48
C ASN A 293 -5.15 12.53 -7.03
N GLY A 294 -4.98 12.24 -5.74
CA GLY A 294 -5.01 10.89 -5.18
C GLY A 294 -6.41 10.26 -5.17
N GLN A 295 -6.47 8.96 -4.85
CA GLN A 295 -7.75 8.21 -4.83
C GLN A 295 -8.32 7.99 -3.42
N GLY A 296 -7.85 8.70 -2.39
CA GLY A 296 -8.26 8.49 -1.00
C GLY A 296 -9.76 8.61 -0.79
N ILE A 297 -10.40 9.62 -1.40
CA ILE A 297 -11.83 9.83 -1.26
C ILE A 297 -12.69 8.66 -1.78
N ALA A 298 -12.16 7.76 -2.63
CA ALA A 298 -12.88 6.56 -3.05
C ALA A 298 -13.12 5.60 -1.87
N ALA A 299 -12.18 5.49 -0.93
CA ALA A 299 -12.39 4.71 0.30
C ALA A 299 -13.49 5.33 1.17
N LEU A 300 -13.50 6.67 1.30
CA LEU A 300 -14.54 7.40 2.04
C LEU A 300 -15.93 7.22 1.42
N GLN A 301 -16.02 7.27 0.07
CA GLN A 301 -17.27 7.01 -0.65
C GLN A 301 -17.79 5.60 -0.41
N ILE A 302 -16.92 4.58 -0.51
CA ILE A 302 -17.30 3.18 -0.28
C ILE A 302 -17.82 3.00 1.16
N LEU A 303 -17.12 3.52 2.16
CA LEU A 303 -17.54 3.46 3.57
C LEU A 303 -18.90 4.14 3.78
N ASN A 304 -19.14 5.30 3.18
CA ASN A 304 -20.42 6.00 3.27
C ASN A 304 -21.58 5.19 2.65
N ILE A 305 -21.33 4.50 1.55
CA ILE A 305 -22.33 3.61 0.94
C ILE A 305 -22.61 2.41 1.88
N LEU A 306 -21.53 1.81 2.42
CA LEU A 306 -21.63 0.62 3.28
C LEU A 306 -22.25 0.91 4.64
N GLU A 307 -22.14 2.13 5.17
CA GLU A 307 -22.72 2.50 6.47
C GLU A 307 -24.25 2.28 6.55
N GLY A 308 -24.93 2.26 5.41
CA GLY A 308 -26.36 1.97 5.35
C GLY A 308 -26.73 0.49 5.46
N TYR A 309 -25.76 -0.43 5.57
CA TYR A 309 -25.97 -1.87 5.77
C TYR A 309 -25.44 -2.30 7.14
N ASP A 310 -26.08 -3.27 7.76
CA ASP A 310 -25.56 -3.93 8.97
C ASP A 310 -24.62 -5.07 8.57
N LEU A 311 -23.35 -4.73 8.29
CA LEU A 311 -22.36 -5.70 7.85
C LEU A 311 -22.08 -6.77 8.92
N ALA A 312 -22.11 -6.39 10.21
CA ALA A 312 -21.92 -7.32 11.31
C ALA A 312 -22.96 -8.46 11.28
N LYS A 313 -24.23 -8.11 11.01
CA LYS A 313 -25.31 -9.09 10.88
C LYS A 313 -25.19 -9.94 9.60
N LEU A 314 -24.64 -9.40 8.53
CA LEU A 314 -24.43 -10.13 7.28
C LEU A 314 -23.30 -11.17 7.39
N GLY A 315 -22.38 -10.99 8.34
CA GLY A 315 -21.25 -11.89 8.60
C GLY A 315 -19.99 -11.55 7.82
N HIS A 316 -18.84 -11.78 8.46
CA HIS A 316 -17.51 -11.56 7.87
C HIS A 316 -17.31 -12.51 6.67
N ASN A 317 -16.87 -11.93 5.56
CA ASN A 317 -16.58 -12.65 4.31
C ASN A 317 -17.74 -13.55 3.81
N SER A 318 -18.99 -13.27 4.20
CA SER A 318 -20.18 -13.90 3.61
C SER A 318 -20.43 -13.37 2.20
N ALA A 319 -21.13 -14.12 1.38
CA ALA A 319 -21.54 -13.69 0.04
C ALA A 319 -22.33 -12.37 0.07
N GLU A 320 -23.14 -12.17 1.12
CA GLU A 320 -23.96 -10.99 1.31
C GLU A 320 -23.13 -9.74 1.63
N SER A 321 -22.16 -9.83 2.54
CA SER A 321 -21.27 -8.71 2.87
C SER A 321 -20.34 -8.39 1.71
N LEU A 322 -19.73 -9.40 1.09
CA LEU A 322 -18.84 -9.24 -0.05
C LEU A 322 -19.52 -8.60 -1.25
N HIS A 323 -20.73 -9.07 -1.58
CA HIS A 323 -21.51 -8.50 -2.68
C HIS A 323 -21.73 -6.99 -2.49
N ARG A 324 -22.14 -6.55 -1.30
CA ARG A 324 -22.34 -5.11 -1.01
C ARG A 324 -21.04 -4.32 -1.06
N MET A 325 -19.93 -4.87 -0.56
CA MET A 325 -18.61 -4.23 -0.65
C MET A 325 -18.16 -4.08 -2.11
N ILE A 326 -18.34 -5.12 -2.93
CA ILE A 326 -17.98 -5.12 -4.35
C ILE A 326 -18.83 -4.08 -5.11
N GLU A 327 -20.13 -4.06 -4.89
CA GLU A 327 -21.04 -3.13 -5.57
C GLU A 327 -20.77 -1.66 -5.15
N ALA A 328 -20.57 -1.41 -3.86
CA ALA A 328 -20.20 -0.08 -3.36
C ALA A 328 -18.87 0.40 -3.98
N LYS A 329 -17.89 -0.51 -4.10
CA LYS A 329 -16.62 -0.23 -4.78
C LYS A 329 -16.81 0.10 -6.26
N LYS A 330 -17.64 -0.64 -7.00
CA LYS A 330 -17.92 -0.35 -8.41
C LYS A 330 -18.44 1.07 -8.57
N LEU A 331 -19.41 1.47 -7.76
CA LEU A 331 -20.02 2.80 -7.82
C LEU A 331 -19.00 3.90 -7.52
N ALA A 332 -18.19 3.78 -6.47
CA ALA A 332 -17.16 4.77 -6.14
C ALA A 332 -16.07 4.87 -7.22
N PHE A 333 -15.75 3.76 -7.90
CA PHE A 333 -14.75 3.75 -8.96
C PHE A 333 -15.27 4.35 -10.27
N GLU A 334 -16.58 4.35 -10.53
CA GLU A 334 -17.15 5.14 -11.63
C GLU A 334 -16.99 6.64 -11.38
N ASP A 335 -17.25 7.09 -10.16
CA ASP A 335 -17.03 8.49 -9.78
C ASP A 335 -15.54 8.83 -9.88
N ARG A 336 -14.64 7.93 -9.42
CA ARG A 336 -13.19 8.07 -9.55
C ARG A 336 -12.77 8.23 -11.02
N ALA A 337 -13.26 7.37 -11.89
CA ALA A 337 -12.93 7.42 -13.32
C ALA A 337 -13.36 8.74 -13.95
N ARG A 338 -14.48 9.30 -13.51
CA ARG A 338 -15.08 10.48 -14.12
C ARG A 338 -14.52 11.80 -13.62
N TYR A 339 -14.14 11.89 -12.35
CA TYR A 339 -13.89 13.17 -11.69
C TYR A 339 -12.46 13.37 -11.21
N TYR A 340 -11.67 12.30 -10.87
CA TYR A 340 -10.40 12.48 -10.17
C TYR A 340 -9.30 12.94 -11.12
N ALA A 341 -8.75 14.11 -10.82
CA ALA A 341 -7.73 14.78 -11.60
C ALA A 341 -6.91 15.75 -10.70
N ASP A 342 -6.02 16.53 -11.30
CA ASP A 342 -5.27 17.59 -10.63
C ASP A 342 -6.19 18.77 -10.27
N PRO A 343 -6.32 19.14 -8.98
CA PRO A 343 -7.16 20.25 -8.53
C PRO A 343 -6.67 21.62 -9.02
N ASP A 344 -5.40 21.75 -9.43
CA ASP A 344 -4.87 22.99 -10.02
C ASP A 344 -5.44 23.24 -11.42
N PHE A 345 -5.98 22.21 -12.09
CA PHE A 345 -6.54 22.27 -13.44
C PHE A 345 -8.06 22.12 -13.51
N VAL A 346 -8.65 21.40 -12.55
CA VAL A 346 -10.09 21.07 -12.59
C VAL A 346 -10.71 21.15 -11.21
N THR A 347 -11.84 21.84 -11.10
CA THR A 347 -12.64 21.85 -9.86
C THR A 347 -13.42 20.55 -9.74
N MET A 348 -13.21 19.82 -8.65
CA MET A 348 -13.90 18.56 -8.34
C MET A 348 -14.89 18.74 -7.18
N PRO A 349 -16.08 18.12 -7.24
CA PRO A 349 -17.09 18.24 -6.19
C PRO A 349 -16.78 17.28 -5.00
N VAL A 350 -15.61 17.43 -4.36
CA VAL A 350 -15.13 16.52 -3.31
C VAL A 350 -16.12 16.41 -2.17
N GLU A 351 -16.62 17.54 -1.65
CA GLU A 351 -17.57 17.56 -0.53
C GLU A 351 -18.86 16.80 -0.86
N GLU A 352 -19.39 16.96 -2.08
CA GLU A 352 -20.58 16.22 -2.51
C GLU A 352 -20.27 14.73 -2.61
N LEU A 353 -19.17 14.34 -3.26
CA LEU A 353 -18.80 12.95 -3.49
C LEU A 353 -18.66 12.16 -2.16
N ILE A 354 -18.15 12.78 -1.10
CA ILE A 354 -18.02 12.15 0.22
C ILE A 354 -19.19 12.43 1.17
N SER A 355 -20.28 13.05 0.69
CA SER A 355 -21.46 13.31 1.53
C SER A 355 -22.29 12.05 1.78
N LYS A 356 -23.01 12.02 2.90
CA LYS A 356 -23.93 10.91 3.25
C LYS A 356 -25.14 10.87 2.34
N GLU A 357 -25.60 12.04 1.90
CA GLU A 357 -26.71 12.20 0.97
C GLU A 357 -26.38 11.62 -0.40
N TYR A 358 -25.19 11.89 -0.93
CA TYR A 358 -24.72 11.29 -2.17
C TYR A 358 -24.61 9.77 -2.04
N ALA A 359 -23.98 9.30 -0.98
CA ALA A 359 -23.85 7.87 -0.71
C ALA A 359 -25.22 7.15 -0.59
N ALA A 360 -26.23 7.81 0.02
CA ALA A 360 -27.58 7.28 0.09
C ALA A 360 -28.24 7.16 -1.30
N ARG A 361 -27.99 8.12 -2.21
CA ARG A 361 -28.45 8.02 -3.61
C ARG A 361 -27.75 6.87 -4.35
N ARG A 362 -26.42 6.75 -4.20
CA ARG A 362 -25.61 5.68 -4.85
C ARG A 362 -26.01 4.30 -4.34
N ARG A 363 -26.24 4.15 -3.04
CA ARG A 363 -26.68 2.89 -2.42
C ARG A 363 -27.96 2.33 -3.02
N LYS A 364 -28.92 3.17 -3.43
CA LYS A 364 -30.17 2.73 -4.08
C LYS A 364 -29.95 2.02 -5.41
N LEU A 365 -28.79 2.17 -6.04
CA LEU A 365 -28.42 1.49 -7.28
C LEU A 365 -27.95 0.06 -7.06
N ILE A 366 -27.65 -0.31 -5.81
CA ILE A 366 -27.21 -1.67 -5.46
C ILE A 366 -28.43 -2.58 -5.35
N ASP A 367 -28.54 -3.53 -6.28
CA ASP A 367 -29.44 -4.66 -6.18
C ASP A 367 -28.80 -5.69 -5.24
N THR A 368 -29.48 -6.11 -4.17
CA THR A 368 -28.93 -7.01 -3.16
C THR A 368 -28.76 -8.45 -3.64
N ASP A 369 -29.41 -8.83 -4.75
CA ASP A 369 -29.44 -10.20 -5.26
C ASP A 369 -28.70 -10.36 -6.59
N ARG A 370 -28.38 -9.25 -7.27
CA ARG A 370 -27.78 -9.28 -8.60
C ARG A 370 -26.63 -8.27 -8.75
N ALA A 371 -25.50 -8.74 -9.25
CA ALA A 371 -24.35 -7.89 -9.57
C ALA A 371 -24.64 -6.93 -10.73
N LEU A 372 -24.26 -5.66 -10.56
CA LEU A 372 -24.29 -4.66 -11.63
C LEU A 372 -23.35 -5.08 -12.77
N ARG A 373 -23.89 -5.18 -13.99
CA ARG A 373 -23.17 -5.61 -15.20
C ARG A 373 -23.02 -4.52 -16.26
N ASP A 374 -23.95 -3.59 -16.30
CA ASP A 374 -24.17 -2.71 -17.45
C ASP A 374 -23.47 -1.35 -17.35
N ILE A 375 -22.33 -1.33 -16.71
CA ILE A 375 -21.38 -0.25 -16.85
C ILE A 375 -20.32 -0.78 -17.81
N PRO A 376 -20.23 -0.30 -19.07
CA PRO A 376 -19.35 -0.89 -20.10
C PRO A 376 -17.86 -0.75 -19.76
N ALA A 377 -17.05 -1.81 -19.87
CA ALA A 377 -15.63 -1.86 -19.44
C ALA A 377 -14.63 -2.48 -20.45
N SER A 378 -13.32 -2.19 -20.42
CA SER A 378 -12.31 -2.62 -21.41
C SER A 378 -11.62 -3.97 -21.13
N ASP A 379 -11.07 -4.65 -22.18
CA ASP A 379 -10.38 -5.95 -22.11
C ASP A 379 -8.86 -5.84 -21.90
N LEU A 380 -8.35 -4.66 -21.49
CA LEU A 380 -6.92 -4.44 -21.32
C LEU A 380 -6.35 -5.15 -20.08
N PRO A 381 -5.11 -5.68 -20.15
CA PRO A 381 -4.46 -6.30 -19.01
C PRO A 381 -4.30 -5.27 -17.88
N LEU A 382 -4.70 -5.70 -16.68
CA LEU A 382 -4.58 -4.89 -15.47
C LEU A 382 -3.14 -5.02 -14.94
N GLU A 383 -2.33 -3.99 -15.10
CA GLU A 383 -1.08 -3.93 -14.39
C GLU A 383 -1.32 -3.65 -12.90
N THR A 384 -0.61 -4.38 -12.04
CA THR A 384 -0.64 -4.19 -10.60
C THR A 384 0.42 -3.15 -10.25
N GLY A 385 0.00 -1.95 -9.81
CA GLY A 385 0.93 -0.96 -9.27
C GLY A 385 1.57 -1.49 -7.98
N GLU A 386 2.90 -1.47 -7.89
CA GLU A 386 3.65 -1.75 -6.68
C GLU A 386 3.85 -0.47 -5.87
N THR A 387 3.93 -0.61 -4.55
CA THR A 387 3.92 0.53 -3.62
C THR A 387 4.51 0.08 -2.30
N THR A 388 5.16 0.97 -1.56
CA THR A 388 5.48 0.76 -0.15
C THR A 388 4.69 1.69 0.74
N TYR A 389 4.23 1.17 1.87
CA TYR A 389 3.57 1.91 2.94
C TYR A 389 4.31 1.70 4.26
N LEU A 390 4.39 2.76 5.05
CA LEU A 390 4.91 2.70 6.40
C LEU A 390 4.09 3.57 7.37
N ALA A 391 4.03 3.15 8.62
CA ALA A 391 3.50 3.91 9.73
C ALA A 391 4.56 4.05 10.83
N VAL A 392 4.63 5.21 11.45
CA VAL A 392 5.50 5.48 12.59
C VAL A 392 4.72 6.25 13.65
N ALA A 393 4.92 5.87 14.92
CA ALA A 393 4.47 6.64 16.07
C ALA A 393 5.62 6.79 17.06
N ASP A 394 5.84 8.02 17.58
CA ASP A 394 6.87 8.29 18.59
C ASP A 394 6.30 8.35 20.02
N GLY A 395 7.18 8.54 20.99
CA GLY A 395 6.84 8.62 22.40
C GLY A 395 6.00 9.85 22.79
N GLU A 396 5.99 10.88 21.97
CA GLU A 396 5.16 12.08 22.14
C GLU A 396 3.76 11.91 21.52
N ARG A 397 3.48 10.75 20.91
CA ARG A 397 2.24 10.45 20.17
C ARG A 397 2.07 11.28 18.91
N ASN A 398 3.18 11.66 18.25
CA ASN A 398 3.13 12.05 16.85
C ASN A 398 2.98 10.80 15.99
N PHE A 399 2.13 10.87 14.96
CA PHE A 399 1.90 9.78 14.03
C PHE A 399 2.23 10.20 12.60
N VAL A 400 2.84 9.31 11.87
CA VAL A 400 3.07 9.44 10.42
C VAL A 400 2.47 8.25 9.72
N SER A 401 1.57 8.52 8.78
CA SER A 401 1.07 7.59 7.77
C SER A 401 1.69 8.02 6.45
N LEU A 402 2.65 7.25 5.91
CA LEU A 402 3.41 7.62 4.72
C LEU A 402 3.36 6.51 3.70
N ILE A 403 3.12 6.89 2.46
CA ILE A 403 3.09 5.99 1.30
C ILE A 403 3.95 6.55 0.18
N GLN A 404 4.74 5.70 -0.45
CA GLN A 404 5.68 6.08 -1.48
C GLN A 404 5.70 5.05 -2.61
N SER A 405 5.87 5.49 -3.85
CA SER A 405 5.80 4.57 -4.99
C SER A 405 6.42 5.15 -6.25
N ASN A 406 7.05 4.26 -7.02
CA ASN A 406 7.41 4.50 -8.42
C ASN A 406 6.27 4.09 -9.39
N TYR A 407 5.18 3.52 -8.90
CA TYR A 407 3.98 2.97 -9.50
C TYR A 407 4.14 1.54 -10.02
N ALA A 408 4.43 1.28 -11.29
CA ALA A 408 4.54 -0.10 -11.82
C ALA A 408 5.97 -0.62 -11.66
N GLY A 409 6.21 -1.61 -10.82
CA GLY A 409 7.46 -2.28 -10.46
C GLY A 409 8.75 -1.62 -10.97
N PHE A 410 9.58 -1.02 -10.13
CA PHE A 410 10.74 -0.15 -10.45
C PHE A 410 10.40 1.18 -11.16
N GLY A 411 9.15 1.45 -11.55
CA GLY A 411 8.78 2.59 -12.38
C GLY A 411 9.06 2.39 -13.88
N SER A 412 9.47 3.45 -14.57
CA SER A 412 9.64 3.48 -16.04
C SER A 412 10.82 2.66 -16.58
N GLY A 413 11.79 2.31 -15.73
CA GLY A 413 12.95 1.49 -16.05
C GLY A 413 14.27 2.24 -16.24
N PRO A 414 14.38 3.30 -17.05
CA PRO A 414 15.64 4.03 -17.23
C PRO A 414 16.21 4.56 -15.92
N VAL A 415 17.53 4.38 -15.73
CA VAL A 415 18.28 4.84 -14.55
C VAL A 415 19.24 5.93 -14.98
N PRO A 416 19.13 7.17 -14.47
CA PRO A 416 20.07 8.24 -14.78
C PRO A 416 21.51 7.87 -14.37
N ASP A 417 22.49 8.35 -15.14
CA ASP A 417 23.89 7.95 -15.03
C ASP A 417 24.45 8.13 -13.61
N GLY A 418 24.86 7.04 -12.98
CA GLY A 418 25.53 7.07 -11.66
C GLY A 418 24.66 7.51 -10.49
N LEU A 419 23.32 7.64 -10.67
CA LEU A 419 22.41 8.04 -9.59
C LEU A 419 21.80 6.86 -8.84
N GLY A 420 21.72 5.68 -9.45
CA GLY A 420 21.35 4.44 -8.75
C GLY A 420 19.86 4.28 -8.44
N PHE A 421 18.96 5.02 -9.10
CA PHE A 421 17.51 4.87 -8.94
C PHE A 421 16.76 5.01 -10.27
N CYS A 422 15.62 4.32 -10.41
CA CYS A 422 14.70 4.49 -11.54
C CYS A 422 13.79 5.70 -11.33
N LEU A 423 13.35 6.30 -12.44
CA LEU A 423 12.29 7.29 -12.45
C LEU A 423 10.91 6.62 -12.50
N GLN A 424 9.93 7.24 -11.87
CA GLN A 424 8.54 6.77 -11.85
C GLN A 424 7.86 6.77 -13.22
N ASP A 425 6.77 6.04 -13.33
CA ASP A 425 5.96 5.93 -14.54
C ASP A 425 4.52 6.44 -14.38
N ARG A 426 4.33 7.45 -13.49
CA ARG A 426 3.01 8.01 -13.17
C ARG A 426 2.30 8.67 -14.35
N GLY A 427 3.03 9.17 -15.34
CA GLY A 427 2.44 9.73 -16.55
C GLY A 427 1.59 8.74 -17.35
N ALA A 428 1.81 7.42 -17.18
CA ALA A 428 0.93 6.38 -17.73
C ALA A 428 -0.52 6.44 -17.19
N LEU A 429 -0.75 7.22 -16.13
CA LEU A 429 -2.08 7.42 -15.54
C LEU A 429 -2.85 8.60 -16.13
N PHE A 430 -2.29 9.35 -17.07
CA PHE A 430 -3.05 10.36 -17.84
C PHE A 430 -4.03 9.74 -18.83
N ASN A 431 -5.08 10.49 -19.13
CA ASN A 431 -6.00 10.23 -20.24
C ASN A 431 -5.51 10.97 -21.49
N LEU A 432 -5.74 10.41 -22.68
CA LEU A 432 -5.41 11.05 -23.96
C LEU A 432 -6.63 11.67 -24.66
N ASP A 433 -7.81 11.61 -24.03
CA ASP A 433 -8.98 12.38 -24.46
C ASP A 433 -8.90 13.81 -23.89
N PRO A 434 -8.82 14.84 -24.74
CA PRO A 434 -8.70 16.23 -24.29
C PRO A 434 -9.94 16.74 -23.52
N ALA A 435 -11.08 16.06 -23.62
CA ALA A 435 -12.30 16.40 -22.89
C ALA A 435 -12.35 15.82 -21.48
N HIS A 436 -11.42 14.90 -21.14
CA HIS A 436 -11.41 14.25 -19.84
C HIS A 436 -10.69 15.12 -18.78
N PRO A 437 -11.19 15.23 -17.54
CA PRO A 437 -10.56 16.00 -16.47
C PRO A 437 -9.09 15.64 -16.23
N ASN A 438 -8.73 14.34 -16.34
CA ASN A 438 -7.36 13.81 -16.20
C ASN A 438 -6.60 13.77 -17.55
N SER A 439 -6.95 14.60 -18.52
CA SER A 439 -6.22 14.71 -19.78
C SER A 439 -4.76 15.13 -19.54
N LEU A 440 -3.85 14.58 -20.36
CA LEU A 440 -2.45 14.99 -20.35
C LEU A 440 -2.32 16.48 -20.73
N GLU A 441 -1.72 17.24 -19.83
CA GLU A 441 -1.32 18.62 -20.07
C GLU A 441 0.08 18.86 -19.47
N PRO A 442 0.91 19.73 -20.06
CA PRO A 442 2.19 20.13 -19.50
C PRO A 442 2.04 20.66 -18.07
N HIS A 443 2.97 20.30 -17.20
CA HIS A 443 3.02 20.72 -15.80
C HIS A 443 1.81 20.33 -14.94
N LYS A 444 0.96 19.41 -15.40
CA LYS A 444 -0.18 18.84 -14.68
C LYS A 444 0.23 17.58 -13.90
N ARG A 445 -0.35 17.36 -12.73
CA ARG A 445 -0.24 16.09 -12.01
C ARG A 445 -1.18 15.04 -12.62
N PRO A 446 -0.73 13.81 -12.88
CA PRO A 446 -1.65 12.74 -13.25
C PRO A 446 -2.53 12.33 -12.07
N PHE A 447 -3.65 11.68 -12.33
CA PHE A 447 -4.35 10.88 -11.35
C PHE A 447 -3.37 9.99 -10.58
N HIS A 448 -3.56 9.83 -9.26
CA HIS A 448 -2.61 9.12 -8.41
C HIS A 448 -3.25 8.03 -7.57
N THR A 449 -2.51 6.91 -7.38
CA THR A 449 -3.06 5.73 -6.69
C THR A 449 -2.64 5.59 -5.23
N ILE A 450 -1.60 6.30 -4.77
CA ILE A 450 -1.15 6.17 -3.38
C ILE A 450 -2.03 6.96 -2.43
N ILE A 451 -2.40 6.35 -1.30
CA ILE A 451 -3.26 6.93 -0.29
C ILE A 451 -2.77 6.54 1.11
N PRO A 452 -2.27 7.49 1.92
CA PRO A 452 -2.07 7.28 3.35
C PRO A 452 -3.40 7.51 4.06
N ALA A 453 -3.68 6.79 5.16
CA ALA A 453 -4.90 6.97 5.92
C ALA A 453 -4.63 7.15 7.42
N MET A 454 -5.54 7.86 8.09
CA MET A 454 -5.56 7.97 9.54
C MET A 454 -7.00 7.94 10.06
N VAL A 455 -7.17 7.38 11.26
CA VAL A 455 -8.47 7.35 11.95
C VAL A 455 -8.34 8.13 13.25
N THR A 456 -9.32 8.99 13.51
CA THR A 456 -9.45 9.67 14.79
C THR A 456 -10.75 9.30 15.48
N ARG A 457 -10.74 9.34 16.81
CA ARG A 457 -11.93 9.20 17.64
C ARG A 457 -11.84 10.24 18.75
N GLU A 458 -12.93 10.98 18.97
CA GLU A 458 -12.99 12.04 19.99
C GLU A 458 -11.86 13.07 19.86
N GLY A 459 -11.50 13.41 18.61
CA GLY A 459 -10.44 14.38 18.30
C GLY A 459 -9.01 13.86 18.47
N ARG A 460 -8.79 12.57 18.80
CA ARG A 460 -7.46 11.97 18.98
C ARG A 460 -7.15 10.99 17.85
N PRO A 461 -5.90 10.88 17.39
CA PRO A 461 -5.51 9.84 16.46
C PRO A 461 -5.53 8.49 17.19
N ILE A 462 -6.16 7.51 16.60
CA ILE A 462 -6.19 6.16 17.17
C ILE A 462 -5.57 5.14 16.25
N PHE A 463 -5.50 5.40 14.94
CA PHE A 463 -5.00 4.43 13.99
C PHE A 463 -4.39 5.11 12.77
N ALA A 464 -3.10 4.85 12.50
CA ALA A 464 -2.42 5.16 11.25
C ALA A 464 -2.23 3.84 10.47
N PHE A 465 -2.72 3.77 9.23
CA PHE A 465 -2.67 2.53 8.46
C PHE A 465 -2.67 2.78 6.95
N GLY A 466 -2.28 1.76 6.20
CA GLY A 466 -2.41 1.76 4.75
C GLY A 466 -2.30 0.37 4.15
N VAL A 467 -2.81 0.24 2.94
CA VAL A 467 -2.76 -0.99 2.13
C VAL A 467 -2.19 -0.64 0.77
N MET A 468 -1.08 -1.26 0.39
CA MET A 468 -0.40 -1.08 -0.90
C MET A 468 -1.18 -1.71 -2.06
N GLY A 469 -0.73 -1.49 -3.32
CA GLY A 469 -1.21 -2.27 -4.47
C GLY A 469 -2.10 -1.50 -5.47
N GLY A 470 -1.75 -0.26 -5.83
CA GLY A 470 -2.45 0.51 -6.87
C GLY A 470 -3.95 0.66 -6.60
N ALA A 471 -4.80 0.20 -7.52
CA ALA A 471 -6.27 0.24 -7.36
C ALA A 471 -6.83 -0.69 -6.25
N MET A 472 -5.98 -1.52 -5.62
CA MET A 472 -6.36 -2.28 -4.42
C MET A 472 -6.44 -1.39 -3.17
N GLN A 473 -5.72 -0.28 -3.11
CA GLN A 473 -5.60 0.55 -1.91
C GLN A 473 -6.96 0.97 -1.31
N PRO A 474 -7.90 1.61 -2.03
CA PRO A 474 -9.21 1.95 -1.45
C PRO A 474 -10.01 0.72 -1.02
N GLN A 475 -9.92 -0.38 -1.75
CA GLN A 475 -10.60 -1.64 -1.42
C GLN A 475 -10.02 -2.25 -0.14
N GLY A 476 -8.68 -2.21 0.00
CA GLY A 476 -7.98 -2.70 1.17
C GLY A 476 -8.28 -1.86 2.41
N HIS A 477 -8.25 -0.52 2.31
CA HIS A 477 -8.61 0.38 3.41
C HIS A 477 -10.00 0.07 3.94
N VAL A 478 -10.98 -0.10 3.06
CA VAL A 478 -12.36 -0.44 3.45
C VAL A 478 -12.42 -1.82 4.13
N GLN A 479 -11.76 -2.85 3.58
CA GLN A 479 -11.77 -4.19 4.18
C GLN A 479 -11.13 -4.19 5.57
N ILE A 480 -9.99 -3.51 5.75
CA ILE A 480 -9.35 -3.37 7.07
C ILE A 480 -10.28 -2.67 8.06
N LEU A 481 -10.88 -1.54 7.69
CA LEU A 481 -11.77 -0.79 8.57
C LEU A 481 -13.05 -1.57 8.92
N CYS A 482 -13.67 -2.25 7.96
CA CYS A 482 -14.83 -3.10 8.23
C CYS A 482 -14.45 -4.28 9.14
N ASN A 483 -13.27 -4.90 8.93
CA ASN A 483 -12.79 -5.99 9.79
C ASN A 483 -12.66 -5.54 11.25
N ILE A 484 -12.09 -4.36 11.48
CA ILE A 484 -11.92 -3.81 12.83
C ILE A 484 -13.26 -3.33 13.42
N ILE A 485 -14.02 -2.53 12.68
CA ILE A 485 -15.17 -1.79 13.20
C ILE A 485 -16.43 -2.65 13.21
N ASP A 486 -16.76 -3.33 12.11
CA ASP A 486 -17.99 -4.14 12.00
C ASP A 486 -17.78 -5.54 12.55
N PHE A 487 -16.61 -6.17 12.27
CA PHE A 487 -16.38 -7.57 12.63
C PHE A 487 -15.52 -7.75 13.90
N ARG A 488 -15.17 -6.63 14.59
CA ARG A 488 -14.51 -6.64 15.91
C ARG A 488 -13.16 -7.36 15.95
N MET A 489 -12.44 -7.41 14.84
CA MET A 489 -11.09 -7.95 14.78
C MET A 489 -10.09 -6.97 15.38
N ASN A 490 -9.03 -7.49 16.00
CA ASN A 490 -7.86 -6.68 16.31
C ASN A 490 -7.11 -6.31 15.02
N ILE A 491 -6.14 -5.40 15.10
CA ILE A 491 -5.50 -4.87 13.89
C ILE A 491 -4.63 -5.88 13.15
N GLN A 492 -4.10 -6.91 13.82
CA GLN A 492 -3.36 -8.01 13.17
C GLN A 492 -4.30 -8.97 12.46
N GLU A 493 -5.37 -9.38 13.13
CA GLU A 493 -6.44 -10.22 12.55
C GLU A 493 -7.06 -9.57 11.32
N ALA A 494 -7.33 -8.26 11.38
CA ALA A 494 -7.87 -7.50 10.27
C ALA A 494 -6.93 -7.49 9.06
N GLY A 495 -5.62 -7.45 9.29
CA GLY A 495 -4.59 -7.53 8.26
C GLY A 495 -4.47 -8.92 7.65
N ASP A 496 -4.49 -9.97 8.48
CA ASP A 496 -4.33 -11.36 8.07
C ASP A 496 -5.55 -11.95 7.36
N ALA A 497 -6.75 -11.42 7.65
CA ALA A 497 -8.00 -11.90 7.07
C ALA A 497 -7.94 -11.98 5.54
N PRO A 498 -8.53 -13.05 4.93
CA PRO A 498 -8.59 -13.19 3.48
C PRO A 498 -9.28 -12.00 2.82
N ARG A 499 -8.67 -11.49 1.74
CA ARG A 499 -9.16 -10.35 0.97
C ARG A 499 -9.76 -10.74 -0.36
N PHE A 500 -10.71 -9.92 -0.82
CA PHE A 500 -11.11 -9.91 -2.21
C PHE A 500 -10.51 -8.70 -2.93
N ARG A 501 -10.43 -8.79 -4.27
CA ARG A 501 -10.08 -7.69 -5.14
C ARG A 501 -11.01 -7.66 -6.35
N HIS A 502 -11.75 -6.57 -6.55
CA HIS A 502 -12.51 -6.32 -7.76
C HIS A 502 -11.65 -5.56 -8.78
N MET A 503 -11.61 -6.06 -10.00
CA MET A 503 -10.82 -5.56 -11.13
C MET A 503 -11.71 -5.22 -12.33
N GLY A 504 -11.21 -4.38 -13.25
CA GLY A 504 -11.91 -4.03 -14.48
C GLY A 504 -13.02 -2.97 -14.30
N SER A 505 -12.97 -2.17 -13.22
CA SER A 505 -13.75 -0.93 -13.13
C SER A 505 -13.21 0.12 -14.08
N SER A 506 -14.05 1.08 -14.45
CA SER A 506 -13.64 2.28 -15.18
C SER A 506 -12.48 3.00 -14.47
N GLN A 507 -11.60 3.64 -15.25
CA GLN A 507 -10.38 4.28 -14.79
C GLN A 507 -10.30 5.74 -15.29
N PRO A 508 -9.62 6.62 -14.55
CA PRO A 508 -9.33 7.98 -15.01
C PRO A 508 -8.47 8.03 -16.28
N THR A 509 -7.86 6.92 -16.67
CA THR A 509 -7.07 6.70 -17.89
C THR A 509 -7.93 6.44 -19.14
N GLY A 510 -9.27 6.36 -18.99
CA GLY A 510 -10.23 6.22 -20.09
C GLY A 510 -10.80 4.82 -20.27
N GLU A 511 -10.31 3.80 -19.53
CA GLU A 511 -10.94 2.49 -19.56
C GLU A 511 -12.33 2.54 -18.91
N ILE A 512 -13.28 1.85 -19.54
CA ILE A 512 -14.68 1.76 -19.10
C ILE A 512 -14.99 0.32 -18.67
N MET A 513 -15.69 0.12 -17.55
CA MET A 513 -16.04 -1.20 -17.02
C MET A 513 -16.94 -1.98 -18.01
N LYS A 514 -16.62 -3.29 -18.26
CA LYS A 514 -17.43 -4.21 -19.08
C LYS A 514 -17.90 -5.41 -18.25
N ASN A 515 -19.15 -5.80 -18.41
CA ASN A 515 -19.73 -7.01 -17.78
C ASN A 515 -19.54 -7.06 -16.26
N GLY A 516 -19.49 -5.91 -15.58
CA GLY A 516 -19.34 -5.84 -14.13
C GLY A 516 -17.95 -6.13 -13.59
N GLY A 517 -16.93 -6.23 -14.45
CA GLY A 517 -15.55 -6.54 -14.06
C GLY A 517 -15.35 -7.98 -13.56
N ARG A 518 -14.28 -8.20 -12.80
CA ARG A 518 -13.91 -9.53 -12.25
C ARG A 518 -13.55 -9.41 -10.77
N VAL A 519 -13.88 -10.45 -10.01
CA VAL A 519 -13.56 -10.54 -8.57
C VAL A 519 -12.55 -11.66 -8.35
N ALA A 520 -11.40 -11.35 -7.79
CA ALA A 520 -10.48 -12.33 -7.25
C ALA A 520 -10.68 -12.44 -5.73
N VAL A 521 -10.57 -13.65 -5.21
CA VAL A 521 -10.59 -13.94 -3.77
C VAL A 521 -9.36 -14.74 -3.39
N GLU A 522 -8.80 -14.49 -2.21
CA GLU A 522 -7.67 -15.25 -1.69
C GLU A 522 -8.07 -16.65 -1.23
N ALA A 523 -7.08 -17.50 -0.95
CA ALA A 523 -7.29 -18.72 -0.19
C ALA A 523 -7.87 -18.38 1.20
N GLY A 524 -8.76 -19.23 1.73
CA GLY A 524 -9.43 -19.00 3.01
C GLY A 524 -10.89 -18.54 2.88
N PHE A 525 -11.39 -18.29 1.67
CA PHE A 525 -12.83 -18.14 1.44
C PHE A 525 -13.51 -19.49 1.30
N ASP A 526 -14.67 -19.65 1.96
CA ASP A 526 -15.52 -20.82 1.81
C ASP A 526 -15.93 -20.98 0.33
N PRO A 527 -15.78 -22.18 -0.26
CA PRO A 527 -16.26 -22.46 -1.62
C PRO A 527 -17.75 -22.16 -1.84
N GLU A 528 -18.60 -22.28 -0.82
CA GLU A 528 -20.04 -21.94 -0.90
C GLU A 528 -20.23 -20.43 -1.09
N VAL A 529 -19.42 -19.61 -0.41
CA VAL A 529 -19.44 -18.15 -0.59
C VAL A 529 -19.07 -17.80 -2.03
N VAL A 530 -18.07 -18.46 -2.59
CA VAL A 530 -17.66 -18.25 -4.00
C VAL A 530 -18.80 -18.64 -4.95
N ARG A 531 -19.45 -19.79 -4.73
CA ARG A 531 -20.61 -20.21 -5.53
C ARG A 531 -21.77 -19.22 -5.44
N ALA A 532 -22.05 -18.71 -4.25
CA ALA A 532 -23.10 -17.72 -4.04
C ALA A 532 -22.80 -16.38 -4.74
N LEU A 533 -21.56 -15.92 -4.74
CA LEU A 533 -21.14 -14.73 -5.52
C LEU A 533 -21.34 -14.94 -7.03
N VAL A 534 -20.98 -16.11 -7.55
CA VAL A 534 -21.22 -16.46 -8.97
C VAL A 534 -22.72 -16.50 -9.26
N ALA A 535 -23.54 -17.06 -8.38
CA ALA A 535 -25.01 -17.08 -8.53
C ALA A 535 -25.61 -15.67 -8.56
N LYS A 536 -25.05 -14.71 -7.78
CA LYS A 536 -25.41 -13.29 -7.87
C LYS A 536 -24.92 -12.61 -9.16
N GLY A 537 -24.11 -13.29 -9.97
CA GLY A 537 -23.64 -12.83 -11.28
C GLY A 537 -22.26 -12.17 -11.28
N HIS A 538 -21.48 -12.29 -10.21
CA HIS A 538 -20.08 -11.89 -10.23
C HIS A 538 -19.23 -12.87 -11.06
N SER A 539 -18.28 -12.32 -11.83
CA SER A 539 -17.24 -13.11 -12.50
C SER A 539 -16.07 -13.33 -11.53
N VAL A 540 -16.06 -14.49 -10.86
CA VAL A 540 -15.00 -14.81 -9.90
C VAL A 540 -13.84 -15.51 -10.60
N VAL A 541 -12.59 -15.05 -10.33
CA VAL A 541 -11.36 -15.55 -10.94
C VAL A 541 -10.32 -15.91 -9.88
N LYS A 542 -9.43 -16.86 -10.21
CA LYS A 542 -8.23 -17.14 -9.40
C LYS A 542 -7.12 -16.17 -9.77
N MET A 543 -6.40 -15.67 -8.76
CA MET A 543 -5.26 -14.79 -8.95
C MET A 543 -4.17 -15.10 -7.90
N SER A 544 -2.92 -15.02 -8.30
CA SER A 544 -1.77 -15.14 -7.38
C SER A 544 -1.21 -13.75 -7.11
N GLY A 545 -1.22 -13.31 -5.84
CA GLY A 545 -0.76 -11.98 -5.42
C GLY A 545 -1.72 -10.84 -5.77
N GLY A 546 -1.28 -9.60 -5.54
CA GLY A 546 -2.01 -8.39 -5.91
C GLY A 546 -3.15 -8.00 -4.93
N PHE A 547 -3.23 -8.60 -3.76
CA PHE A 547 -4.21 -8.27 -2.71
C PHE A 547 -3.72 -7.17 -1.74
N GLY A 548 -2.64 -6.49 -2.11
CA GLY A 548 -2.05 -5.41 -1.33
C GLY A 548 -1.05 -5.93 -0.30
N GLY A 549 -0.62 -5.03 0.56
CA GLY A 549 0.19 -5.28 1.74
C GLY A 549 -0.21 -4.27 2.81
N TYR A 550 -0.49 -4.73 4.03
CA TYR A 550 -1.01 -3.89 5.09
C TYR A 550 0.03 -3.66 6.18
N GLN A 551 0.06 -2.42 6.69
CA GLN A 551 0.79 -2.01 7.89
C GLN A 551 -0.13 -1.10 8.71
N GLY A 552 -0.06 -1.17 10.04
CA GLY A 552 -0.87 -0.31 10.89
C GLY A 552 -0.33 -0.14 12.29
N ILE A 553 -0.57 1.04 12.88
CA ILE A 553 -0.28 1.36 14.27
C ILE A 553 -1.54 1.91 14.92
N TRP A 554 -2.03 1.21 15.93
CA TRP A 554 -3.13 1.65 16.78
C TRP A 554 -2.59 2.22 18.09
N TRP A 555 -3.17 3.30 18.57
CA TRP A 555 -2.95 3.81 19.91
C TRP A 555 -4.16 3.54 20.80
N ASP A 556 -3.94 2.87 21.90
CA ASP A 556 -4.92 2.73 22.97
C ASP A 556 -4.60 3.76 24.06
N PRO A 557 -5.44 4.82 24.21
CA PRO A 557 -5.15 5.93 25.10
C PRO A 557 -5.34 5.61 26.61
N GLU A 558 -6.09 4.57 26.98
CA GLU A 558 -6.32 4.25 28.41
C GLU A 558 -5.07 3.68 29.07
N PRO A 559 -4.47 2.56 28.56
CA PRO A 559 -3.17 2.09 29.04
C PRO A 559 -2.00 2.89 28.46
N ASP A 560 -2.26 3.82 27.55
CA ASP A 560 -1.28 4.62 26.79
C ASP A 560 -0.20 3.77 26.10
N ILE A 561 -0.64 2.83 25.27
CA ILE A 561 0.22 1.91 24.53
C ILE A 561 0.01 2.04 23.02
N LEU A 562 1.07 1.73 22.28
CA LEU A 562 1.06 1.57 20.82
C LEU A 562 0.95 0.09 20.47
N ILE A 563 0.10 -0.22 19.52
CA ILE A 563 -0.14 -1.58 19.03
C ILE A 563 0.17 -1.59 17.54
N GLY A 564 1.12 -2.42 17.11
CA GLY A 564 1.56 -2.52 15.73
C GLY A 564 1.12 -3.82 15.06
N ALA A 565 0.79 -3.74 13.78
CA ALA A 565 0.49 -4.91 12.94
C ALA A 565 1.15 -4.82 11.58
N SER A 566 1.56 -5.98 11.08
CA SER A 566 2.11 -6.19 9.74
C SER A 566 1.73 -7.59 9.28
N GLU A 567 1.27 -7.73 8.06
CA GLU A 567 0.75 -8.99 7.55
C GLU A 567 1.68 -9.66 6.53
N ALA A 568 1.42 -10.92 6.20
CA ALA A 568 2.36 -11.81 5.50
C ALA A 568 2.40 -11.66 3.97
N ARG A 569 1.62 -10.76 3.34
CA ARG A 569 1.65 -10.55 1.87
C ARG A 569 2.89 -9.76 1.41
N LYS A 570 3.64 -9.21 2.36
CA LYS A 570 4.95 -8.58 2.17
C LYS A 570 5.93 -9.17 3.18
N ASP A 571 7.22 -8.88 3.04
CA ASP A 571 8.25 -9.26 4.02
C ASP A 571 8.20 -8.39 5.29
N GLY A 572 7.03 -7.82 5.61
CA GLY A 572 6.83 -6.77 6.57
C GLY A 572 7.08 -7.12 8.03
N CYS A 573 7.26 -6.09 8.84
CA CYS A 573 7.45 -6.18 10.27
C CYS A 573 6.78 -5.02 11.00
N ALA A 574 6.27 -5.30 12.21
CA ALA A 574 5.94 -4.31 13.22
C ALA A 574 6.94 -4.47 14.38
N MET A 575 7.52 -3.37 14.85
CA MET A 575 8.46 -3.36 15.97
C MET A 575 8.23 -2.11 16.82
N GLY A 576 8.34 -2.29 18.14
CA GLY A 576 8.24 -1.20 19.09
C GLY A 576 9.15 -1.39 20.30
N TYR A 577 9.23 -0.38 21.20
CA TYR A 577 10.04 -0.41 22.42
C TYR A 577 9.39 0.38 23.56
#